data_2498ca95b231aa67d3bb2d4fe2284ef4
#
_entry.id   2498ca95b231aa67d3bb2d4fe2284ef4
#
_cell.length_a   1.000
_cell.length_b   1.000
_cell.length_c   1.000
_cell.angle_alpha   90.00
_cell.angle_beta   90.00
_cell.angle_gamma   90.00
#
_symmetry.space_group_name_H-M   'P 1'
#
loop_
_entity.id
_entity.type
_entity.pdbx_description
1 polymer ?
#
loop_
_entity_poly.entity_id
_entity_poly.type
_entity_poly.pdbx_seq_one_letter_code
_entity_poly.pdbx_strand_id
1 'polypeptide(L)'
;MLPSILLAVVALFFMIKWWLETKKTKSLNKEVLAQKNELGLNKDFSDAILRNIDAYIVLANRNFLVEKTNYYSLNSEKDDCVLHRVGELLRCKNALDSGACGTHENCKSCPVRASIERCFREKNSFSRLEAPMRLYLSDDTDNYVDCVVSVSGAYMVQNRDEKVLLTVRDITRLKKVQEELEAARRVAEVAGEQKTAFLANMSHEIRTPLNAIVGFAGLLANASESERNSYVEIIKGNTNMLLQLVNDILDMSKIEAGTLEFIYSDTDVNQIMRELEGIFRLRLEEADSSVRIVFEPCLPVCFIHTEKNRVSQVLSNFLSNAFKYTKEGSITLGYKVREDDIYFYVQDTGAGIPAGKVDKVFERFMKLDAKKQGTGLGLSISRTIIKKLGGEIGVFSEYGKGSTFWFTLPVKPFDFLPLQQRTEDVSETVEFNETEYDAGAVRRTILIAEDMDDNYLLYKIYLEKHYDLIRATNGEEAVSKYLECNPDIILMDIGMPVVDGYQATDAIRQLSSDIPTVAVTAFAYDEDRRKVMSRGFNGYLSKPLNKDELLKMLHKMGI
;
A
#
# COMPACT_ATOMS: atom_id res chain seq x y z
N MET A 1 -97.99 -16.22 -68.80
CA MET A 1 -97.32 -16.56 -67.52
C MET A 1 -95.82 -16.98 -67.70
N LEU A 2 -95.41 -17.62 -68.83
CA LEU A 2 -93.99 -18.09 -69.01
C LEU A 2 -92.95 -16.95 -69.08
N PRO A 3 -93.15 -15.78 -69.69
CA PRO A 3 -92.08 -14.75 -69.78
C PRO A 3 -91.70 -14.10 -68.42
N SER A 4 -92.68 -13.99 -67.52
CA SER A 4 -92.44 -13.35 -66.23
C SER A 4 -91.61 -14.20 -65.30
N ILE A 5 -91.73 -15.53 -65.38
CA ILE A 5 -90.93 -16.49 -64.58
C ILE A 5 -89.46 -16.50 -65.05
N LEU A 6 -89.24 -16.42 -66.38
CA LEU A 6 -87.89 -16.42 -66.97
C LEU A 6 -87.12 -15.14 -66.52
N LEU A 7 -87.82 -13.99 -66.49
CA LEU A 7 -87.24 -12.72 -66.05
C LEU A 7 -86.86 -12.72 -64.56
N ALA A 8 -87.72 -13.33 -63.74
CA ALA A 8 -87.43 -13.46 -62.31
C ALA A 8 -86.26 -14.40 -62.01
N VAL A 9 -86.10 -15.52 -62.78
CA VAL A 9 -84.99 -16.44 -62.64
C VAL A 9 -83.64 -15.79 -63.10
N VAL A 10 -83.66 -15.01 -64.14
CA VAL A 10 -82.49 -14.27 -64.62
C VAL A 10 -82.13 -13.16 -63.63
N ALA A 11 -83.07 -12.43 -63.09
CA ALA A 11 -82.81 -11.43 -62.06
C ALA A 11 -82.28 -12.05 -60.77
N LEU A 12 -82.80 -13.22 -60.36
CA LEU A 12 -82.25 -13.97 -59.20
C LEU A 12 -80.84 -14.47 -59.45
N PHE A 13 -80.51 -14.95 -60.67
CA PHE A 13 -79.21 -15.34 -61.04
C PHE A 13 -78.22 -14.19 -60.99
N PHE A 14 -78.56 -13.02 -61.47
CA PHE A 14 -77.74 -11.80 -61.38
C PHE A 14 -77.55 -11.31 -59.94
N MET A 15 -78.58 -11.39 -59.11
CA MET A 15 -78.49 -11.04 -57.71
C MET A 15 -77.62 -11.99 -56.92
N ILE A 16 -77.69 -13.32 -57.19
CA ILE A 16 -76.84 -14.29 -56.55
C ILE A 16 -75.37 -14.11 -57.01
N LYS A 17 -75.17 -13.89 -58.31
CA LYS A 17 -73.80 -13.61 -58.86
C LYS A 17 -73.28 -12.33 -58.22
N TRP A 18 -74.02 -11.27 -58.20
CA TRP A 18 -73.63 -10.00 -57.57
C TRP A 18 -73.35 -10.17 -56.04
N TRP A 19 -74.14 -10.97 -55.33
CA TRP A 19 -73.96 -11.24 -53.91
C TRP A 19 -72.69 -12.04 -53.67
N LEU A 20 -72.36 -13.07 -54.50
CA LEU A 20 -71.17 -13.88 -54.42
C LEU A 20 -69.92 -13.01 -54.73
N GLU A 21 -69.98 -12.18 -55.74
CA GLU A 21 -68.88 -11.24 -56.06
C GLU A 21 -68.64 -10.24 -54.96
N THR A 22 -69.69 -9.66 -54.37
CA THR A 22 -69.61 -8.72 -53.24
C THR A 22 -69.04 -9.42 -51.99
N LYS A 23 -69.45 -10.65 -51.72
CA LYS A 23 -68.91 -11.45 -50.62
C LYS A 23 -67.42 -11.78 -50.80
N LYS A 24 -67.02 -12.15 -52.02
CA LYS A 24 -65.61 -12.40 -52.41
C LYS A 24 -64.77 -11.14 -52.28
N THR A 25 -65.27 -9.99 -52.74
CA THR A 25 -64.60 -8.70 -52.63
C THR A 25 -64.44 -8.25 -51.17
N LYS A 26 -65.48 -8.46 -50.35
CA LYS A 26 -65.40 -8.17 -48.89
C LYS A 26 -64.39 -9.06 -48.15
N SER A 27 -64.29 -10.36 -48.52
CA SER A 27 -63.29 -11.29 -47.97
C SER A 27 -61.89 -10.87 -48.36
N LEU A 28 -61.66 -10.57 -49.66
CA LEU A 28 -60.38 -10.13 -50.16
C LEU A 28 -59.91 -8.80 -49.52
N ASN A 29 -60.82 -7.82 -49.41
CA ASN A 29 -60.54 -6.57 -48.73
C ASN A 29 -60.18 -6.75 -47.25
N LYS A 30 -60.81 -7.72 -46.54
CA LYS A 30 -60.47 -8.05 -45.16
C LYS A 30 -59.08 -8.68 -45.05
N GLU A 31 -58.69 -9.56 -45.99
CA GLU A 31 -57.35 -10.13 -46.05
C GLU A 31 -56.28 -9.07 -46.36
N VAL A 32 -56.53 -8.19 -47.33
CA VAL A 32 -55.64 -7.08 -47.68
C VAL A 32 -55.47 -6.12 -46.50
N LEU A 33 -56.56 -5.81 -45.76
CA LEU A 33 -56.50 -4.96 -44.59
C LEU A 33 -55.70 -5.64 -43.46
N ALA A 34 -55.87 -6.96 -43.26
CA ALA A 34 -55.14 -7.70 -42.25
C ALA A 34 -53.63 -7.74 -42.57
N GLN A 35 -53.28 -8.02 -43.85
CA GLN A 35 -51.88 -7.97 -44.31
C GLN A 35 -51.28 -6.56 -44.20
N LYS A 36 -52.03 -5.52 -44.53
CA LYS A 36 -51.59 -4.12 -44.39
C LYS A 36 -51.34 -3.76 -42.90
N ASN A 37 -52.20 -4.20 -42.00
CA ASN A 37 -52.01 -3.98 -40.54
C ASN A 37 -50.82 -4.74 -40.03
N GLU A 38 -50.61 -6.01 -40.42
CA GLU A 38 -49.43 -6.82 -40.07
C GLU A 38 -48.14 -6.21 -40.62
N LEU A 39 -48.14 -5.72 -41.87
CA LEU A 39 -47.02 -5.01 -42.44
C LEU A 39 -46.71 -3.71 -41.71
N GLY A 40 -47.75 -2.95 -41.29
CA GLY A 40 -47.63 -1.75 -40.47
C GLY A 40 -46.98 -2.07 -39.10
N LEU A 41 -47.50 -3.09 -38.40
CA LEU A 41 -46.96 -3.51 -37.12
C LEU A 41 -45.50 -3.95 -37.21
N ASN A 42 -45.18 -4.73 -38.24
CA ASN A 42 -43.78 -5.16 -38.48
C ASN A 42 -42.83 -3.99 -38.81
N LYS A 43 -43.35 -2.97 -39.52
CA LYS A 43 -42.59 -1.75 -39.79
C LYS A 43 -42.35 -0.95 -38.53
N ASP A 44 -43.38 -0.70 -37.74
CA ASP A 44 -43.28 0.05 -36.47
C ASP A 44 -42.33 -0.65 -35.47
N PHE A 45 -42.38 -1.98 -35.43
CA PHE A 45 -41.48 -2.79 -34.62
C PHE A 45 -40.00 -2.69 -35.09
N SER A 46 -39.79 -2.78 -36.41
CA SER A 46 -38.46 -2.62 -36.99
C SER A 46 -37.89 -1.22 -36.77
N ASP A 47 -38.71 -0.18 -36.93
CA ASP A 47 -38.30 1.20 -36.69
C ASP A 47 -37.97 1.44 -35.21
N ALA A 48 -38.74 0.83 -34.30
CA ALA A 48 -38.43 0.89 -32.86
C ALA A 48 -37.11 0.22 -32.52
N ILE A 49 -36.79 -0.96 -33.08
CA ILE A 49 -35.51 -1.62 -32.90
C ILE A 49 -34.36 -0.74 -33.42
N LEU A 50 -34.50 -0.23 -34.64
CA LEU A 50 -33.45 0.58 -35.27
C LEU A 50 -33.16 1.88 -34.51
N ARG A 51 -34.15 2.45 -33.83
CA ARG A 51 -33.96 3.65 -33.00
C ARG A 51 -33.34 3.38 -31.62
N ASN A 52 -33.54 2.18 -31.06
CA ASN A 52 -33.07 1.84 -29.72
C ASN A 52 -31.75 1.06 -29.69
N ILE A 53 -31.22 0.67 -30.86
CA ILE A 53 -29.96 -0.07 -30.93
C ILE A 53 -28.78 0.92 -30.84
N ASP A 54 -27.86 0.67 -29.91
CA ASP A 54 -26.64 1.45 -29.72
C ASP A 54 -25.56 1.02 -30.75
N ALA A 55 -25.93 1.13 -32.02
CA ALA A 55 -25.05 0.83 -33.16
C ALA A 55 -25.58 1.47 -34.45
N TYR A 56 -24.71 1.87 -35.32
CA TYR A 56 -25.09 2.28 -36.66
C TYR A 56 -25.31 1.03 -37.52
N ILE A 57 -26.48 0.97 -38.16
CA ILE A 57 -26.85 -0.07 -39.13
C ILE A 57 -26.82 0.55 -40.49
N VAL A 58 -26.07 -0.05 -41.39
CA VAL A 58 -25.86 0.47 -42.74
C VAL A 58 -26.07 -0.66 -43.75
N LEU A 59 -27.00 -0.50 -44.67
CA LEU A 59 -27.17 -1.39 -45.81
C LEU A 59 -26.42 -0.80 -47.01
N ALA A 60 -25.39 -1.48 -47.48
CA ALA A 60 -24.55 -1.03 -48.57
C ALA A 60 -24.54 -2.02 -49.73
N ASN A 61 -24.45 -1.49 -50.98
CA ASN A 61 -24.30 -2.27 -52.19
C ASN A 61 -22.82 -2.56 -52.53
N ARG A 62 -22.55 -3.29 -53.61
CA ARG A 62 -21.18 -3.66 -54.07
C ARG A 62 -20.25 -2.46 -54.33
N ASN A 63 -20.79 -1.28 -54.58
CA ASN A 63 -20.03 -0.05 -54.81
C ASN A 63 -19.79 0.72 -53.50
N PHE A 64 -20.09 0.13 -52.35
CA PHE A 64 -20.03 0.74 -50.99
C PHE A 64 -21.01 1.91 -50.81
N LEU A 65 -21.99 2.09 -51.72
CA LEU A 65 -23.02 3.11 -51.60
C LEU A 65 -24.07 2.65 -50.57
N VAL A 66 -24.41 3.54 -49.69
CA VAL A 66 -25.41 3.32 -48.64
C VAL A 66 -26.82 3.45 -49.24
N GLU A 67 -27.63 2.44 -49.06
CA GLU A 67 -29.03 2.45 -49.50
C GLU A 67 -30.01 2.71 -48.36
N LYS A 68 -29.68 2.24 -47.15
CA LYS A 68 -30.44 2.47 -45.93
C LYS A 68 -29.54 2.52 -44.73
N THR A 69 -29.90 3.34 -43.76
CA THR A 69 -29.18 3.45 -42.48
C THR A 69 -30.11 3.99 -41.39
N ASN A 70 -29.80 3.69 -40.11
CA ASN A 70 -30.40 4.34 -38.95
C ASN A 70 -29.56 5.53 -38.45
N TYR A 71 -28.47 5.90 -39.11
CA TYR A 71 -27.53 6.96 -38.69
C TYR A 71 -28.26 8.28 -38.40
N TYR A 72 -29.10 8.73 -39.33
CA TYR A 72 -29.83 10.01 -39.23
C TYR A 72 -30.89 9.98 -38.11
N SER A 73 -31.50 8.82 -37.86
CA SER A 73 -32.45 8.65 -36.76
C SER A 73 -31.77 8.78 -35.38
N LEU A 74 -30.50 8.38 -35.28
CA LEU A 74 -29.72 8.46 -34.04
C LEU A 74 -29.11 9.84 -33.84
N ASN A 75 -28.75 10.54 -34.93
CA ASN A 75 -28.06 11.83 -34.86
C ASN A 75 -28.97 13.04 -35.08
N SER A 76 -30.29 12.85 -35.18
CA SER A 76 -31.30 13.92 -35.41
C SER A 76 -31.05 14.76 -36.68
N GLU A 77 -30.37 14.22 -37.67
CA GLU A 77 -30.09 14.86 -38.95
C GLU A 77 -31.16 14.50 -39.98
N LYS A 78 -31.27 15.30 -41.06
CA LYS A 78 -32.18 15.00 -42.18
C LYS A 78 -31.68 13.78 -42.96
N ASP A 79 -32.62 12.93 -43.39
CA ASP A 79 -32.39 11.70 -44.14
C ASP A 79 -31.99 12.03 -45.60
N ASP A 80 -30.71 12.35 -45.83
CA ASP A 80 -30.13 12.65 -47.13
C ASP A 80 -29.02 11.64 -47.47
N CYS A 81 -29.29 10.36 -47.21
CA CYS A 81 -28.31 9.27 -47.36
C CYS A 81 -28.06 8.81 -48.80
N VAL A 82 -28.79 9.35 -49.75
CA VAL A 82 -28.68 8.92 -51.13
C VAL A 82 -27.38 9.42 -51.72
N LEU A 83 -26.42 8.47 -51.99
CA LEU A 83 -25.14 8.65 -52.67
C LEU A 83 -23.87 8.68 -51.75
N HIS A 84 -23.98 8.58 -50.45
CA HIS A 84 -22.78 8.48 -49.60
C HIS A 84 -22.23 7.05 -49.54
N ARG A 85 -20.89 6.92 -49.52
CA ARG A 85 -20.25 5.66 -49.24
C ARG A 85 -20.14 5.46 -47.72
N VAL A 86 -19.98 4.21 -47.26
CA VAL A 86 -19.92 3.85 -45.85
C VAL A 86 -18.94 4.72 -45.04
N GLY A 87 -17.75 5.03 -45.58
CA GLY A 87 -16.78 5.85 -44.85
C GLY A 87 -17.14 7.32 -44.75
N GLU A 88 -17.87 7.86 -45.73
CA GLU A 88 -18.40 9.23 -45.69
C GLU A 88 -19.53 9.36 -44.66
N LEU A 89 -20.47 8.40 -44.67
CA LEU A 89 -21.55 8.33 -43.68
C LEU A 89 -21.01 8.29 -42.26
N LEU A 90 -19.95 7.51 -42.01
CA LEU A 90 -19.30 7.39 -40.69
C LEU A 90 -18.35 8.56 -40.39
N ARG A 91 -18.24 9.56 -41.27
CA ARG A 91 -17.35 10.71 -41.15
C ARG A 91 -15.87 10.31 -40.95
N CYS A 92 -15.45 9.23 -41.63
CA CYS A 92 -14.07 8.77 -41.59
C CYS A 92 -13.13 9.85 -42.14
N LYS A 93 -12.12 10.26 -41.35
CA LYS A 93 -11.14 11.29 -41.75
C LYS A 93 -10.53 11.03 -43.12
N ASN A 94 -10.06 9.81 -43.37
CA ASN A 94 -9.47 9.45 -44.65
C ASN A 94 -10.45 9.57 -45.85
N ALA A 95 -11.75 9.37 -45.61
CA ALA A 95 -12.75 9.49 -46.65
C ALA A 95 -13.06 10.95 -46.95
N LEU A 96 -13.20 11.79 -45.92
CA LEU A 96 -13.55 13.21 -46.09
C LEU A 96 -12.37 14.03 -46.62
N ASP A 97 -11.15 13.79 -46.13
CA ASP A 97 -9.94 14.49 -46.61
C ASP A 97 -9.62 14.23 -48.07
N SER A 98 -9.98 13.06 -48.61
CA SER A 98 -9.72 12.67 -50.02
C SER A 98 -10.94 12.78 -50.92
N GLY A 99 -12.07 13.27 -50.40
CA GLY A 99 -13.32 13.49 -51.15
C GLY A 99 -14.20 12.26 -51.32
N ALA A 100 -13.69 11.04 -51.13
CA ALA A 100 -14.52 9.82 -51.16
C ALA A 100 -13.89 8.65 -50.41
N CYS A 101 -14.73 7.77 -49.85
CA CYS A 101 -14.27 6.53 -49.24
C CYS A 101 -13.61 5.60 -50.29
N GLY A 102 -12.36 5.25 -50.06
CA GLY A 102 -11.56 4.39 -50.94
C GLY A 102 -10.56 5.12 -51.83
N THR A 103 -10.52 6.44 -51.81
CA THR A 103 -9.59 7.25 -52.63
C THR A 103 -8.30 7.58 -51.88
N HIS A 104 -8.31 7.63 -50.57
CA HIS A 104 -7.13 7.89 -49.75
C HIS A 104 -6.16 6.70 -49.76
N GLU A 105 -4.86 6.97 -49.68
CA GLU A 105 -3.82 5.94 -49.67
C GLU A 105 -4.03 4.90 -48.54
N ASN A 106 -4.37 5.35 -47.32
CA ASN A 106 -4.67 4.48 -46.18
C ASN A 106 -5.93 3.60 -46.37
N CYS A 107 -6.80 3.91 -47.33
CA CYS A 107 -7.97 3.08 -47.60
C CYS A 107 -7.59 1.72 -48.23
N LYS A 108 -6.40 1.59 -48.83
CA LYS A 108 -5.89 0.32 -49.36
C LYS A 108 -5.64 -0.72 -48.27
N SER A 109 -5.29 -0.26 -47.06
CA SER A 109 -5.04 -1.10 -45.86
C SER A 109 -6.19 -1.05 -44.83
N CYS A 110 -7.32 -0.43 -45.18
CA CYS A 110 -8.45 -0.30 -44.26
C CYS A 110 -9.07 -1.67 -43.94
N PRO A 111 -9.05 -2.14 -42.69
CA PRO A 111 -9.56 -3.46 -42.32
C PRO A 111 -11.08 -3.57 -42.51
N VAL A 112 -11.82 -2.48 -42.30
CA VAL A 112 -13.29 -2.43 -42.51
C VAL A 112 -13.60 -2.63 -43.99
N ARG A 113 -12.94 -1.87 -44.87
CA ARG A 113 -13.12 -2.00 -46.31
C ARG A 113 -12.76 -3.41 -46.82
N ALA A 114 -11.60 -3.92 -46.43
CA ALA A 114 -11.15 -5.27 -46.82
C ALA A 114 -12.14 -6.36 -46.37
N SER A 115 -12.76 -6.20 -45.21
CA SER A 115 -13.76 -7.16 -44.69
C SER A 115 -15.08 -7.08 -45.44
N ILE A 116 -15.53 -5.88 -45.85
CA ILE A 116 -16.71 -5.72 -46.73
C ILE A 116 -16.46 -6.32 -48.11
N GLU A 117 -15.30 -6.07 -48.71
CA GLU A 117 -14.91 -6.65 -50.01
C GLU A 117 -14.85 -8.18 -49.96
N ARG A 118 -14.30 -8.73 -48.88
CA ARG A 118 -14.27 -10.18 -48.63
C ARG A 118 -15.68 -10.75 -48.50
N CYS A 119 -16.56 -10.05 -47.75
CA CYS A 119 -17.96 -10.44 -47.59
C CYS A 119 -18.69 -10.60 -48.93
N PHE A 120 -18.51 -9.67 -49.88
CA PHE A 120 -19.07 -9.75 -51.22
C PHE A 120 -18.44 -10.87 -52.06
N ARG A 121 -17.10 -11.03 -51.97
CA ARG A 121 -16.36 -12.02 -52.77
C ARG A 121 -16.69 -13.45 -52.35
N GLU A 122 -16.73 -13.69 -51.05
CA GLU A 122 -16.89 -15.03 -50.48
C GLU A 122 -18.36 -15.35 -50.15
N LYS A 123 -19.26 -14.36 -50.29
CA LYS A 123 -20.68 -14.46 -49.91
C LYS A 123 -20.91 -14.91 -48.47
N ASN A 124 -19.99 -14.53 -47.59
CA ASN A 124 -19.96 -14.89 -46.20
C ASN A 124 -20.09 -13.65 -45.31
N SER A 125 -20.70 -13.86 -44.11
CA SER A 125 -20.79 -12.83 -43.08
C SER A 125 -19.51 -12.78 -42.23
N PHE A 126 -19.20 -11.62 -41.66
CA PHE A 126 -18.13 -11.47 -40.67
C PHE A 126 -18.66 -10.78 -39.42
N SER A 127 -18.04 -11.05 -38.30
CA SER A 127 -18.49 -10.50 -37.00
C SER A 127 -17.33 -9.97 -36.17
N ARG A 128 -17.61 -8.90 -35.41
CA ARG A 128 -16.72 -8.33 -34.39
C ARG A 128 -15.31 -7.99 -34.90
N LEU A 129 -15.21 -7.42 -36.08
CA LEU A 129 -13.97 -6.83 -36.54
C LEU A 129 -13.72 -5.54 -35.76
N GLU A 130 -12.69 -5.51 -34.92
CA GLU A 130 -12.25 -4.29 -34.26
C GLU A 130 -11.27 -3.53 -35.14
N ALA A 131 -11.52 -2.26 -35.37
CA ALA A 131 -10.68 -1.42 -36.21
C ALA A 131 -10.50 -0.03 -35.59
N PRO A 132 -9.27 0.50 -35.53
CA PRO A 132 -9.04 1.89 -35.19
C PRO A 132 -9.51 2.77 -36.35
N MET A 133 -10.24 3.83 -36.04
CA MET A 133 -10.72 4.81 -37.00
C MET A 133 -10.53 6.23 -36.48
N ARG A 134 -10.34 7.17 -37.39
CA ARG A 134 -10.39 8.61 -37.08
C ARG A 134 -11.66 9.18 -37.68
N LEU A 135 -12.51 9.72 -36.81
CA LEU A 135 -13.82 10.23 -37.21
C LEU A 135 -13.92 11.72 -36.86
N TYR A 136 -14.44 12.51 -37.80
CA TYR A 136 -14.80 13.91 -37.53
C TYR A 136 -16.07 14.00 -36.67
N LEU A 137 -16.04 14.87 -35.64
CA LEU A 137 -17.15 15.05 -34.73
C LEU A 137 -18.27 15.94 -35.29
N SER A 138 -17.95 16.85 -36.20
CA SER A 138 -18.86 17.81 -36.81
C SER A 138 -18.50 17.99 -38.28
N ASP A 139 -19.27 18.81 -39.02
CA ASP A 139 -18.96 19.19 -40.38
C ASP A 139 -17.72 20.09 -40.47
N ASP A 140 -17.24 20.60 -39.36
CA ASP A 140 -15.96 21.29 -39.21
C ASP A 140 -14.82 20.28 -39.24
N THR A 141 -14.00 20.30 -40.29
CA THR A 141 -12.91 19.34 -40.54
C THR A 141 -11.66 19.56 -39.71
N ASP A 142 -11.70 20.47 -38.71
CA ASP A 142 -10.54 20.75 -37.86
C ASP A 142 -10.45 19.81 -36.64
N ASN A 143 -11.56 19.18 -36.23
CA ASN A 143 -11.62 18.33 -35.02
C ASN A 143 -12.01 16.88 -35.32
N TYR A 144 -11.06 15.97 -35.15
CA TYR A 144 -11.33 14.53 -35.24
C TYR A 144 -11.00 13.82 -33.92
N VAL A 145 -11.61 12.68 -33.69
CA VAL A 145 -11.30 11.77 -32.57
C VAL A 145 -10.77 10.44 -33.07
N ASP A 146 -9.78 9.92 -32.38
CA ASP A 146 -9.37 8.54 -32.50
C ASP A 146 -10.36 7.65 -31.77
N CYS A 147 -10.98 6.72 -32.46
CA CYS A 147 -11.94 5.77 -31.91
C CYS A 147 -11.64 4.34 -32.34
N VAL A 148 -12.16 3.38 -31.60
CA VAL A 148 -12.15 1.96 -31.97
C VAL A 148 -13.58 1.55 -32.26
N VAL A 149 -13.82 1.09 -33.50
CA VAL A 149 -15.13 0.60 -33.89
C VAL A 149 -15.12 -0.93 -33.99
N SER A 150 -16.25 -1.52 -33.56
CA SER A 150 -16.55 -2.93 -33.83
C SER A 150 -17.51 -3.01 -35.01
N VAL A 151 -17.10 -3.68 -36.06
CA VAL A 151 -17.89 -3.81 -37.30
C VAL A 151 -18.25 -5.27 -37.51
N SER A 152 -19.53 -5.51 -37.81
CA SER A 152 -20.00 -6.81 -38.30
C SER A 152 -20.72 -6.63 -39.61
N GLY A 153 -20.62 -7.57 -40.53
CA GLY A 153 -21.24 -7.52 -41.85
C GLY A 153 -21.96 -8.82 -42.17
N ALA A 154 -23.23 -8.72 -42.58
CA ALA A 154 -24.03 -9.86 -43.03
C ALA A 154 -24.29 -9.73 -44.52
N TYR A 155 -23.83 -10.72 -45.32
CA TYR A 155 -24.14 -10.80 -46.73
C TYR A 155 -25.61 -11.17 -46.94
N MET A 156 -26.26 -10.48 -47.89
CA MET A 156 -27.66 -10.76 -48.24
C MET A 156 -27.92 -10.45 -49.72
N VAL A 157 -28.95 -11.08 -50.27
CA VAL A 157 -29.45 -10.79 -51.62
C VAL A 157 -30.89 -10.28 -51.50
N GLN A 158 -31.17 -9.10 -52.04
CA GLN A 158 -32.49 -8.51 -52.03
C GLN A 158 -32.82 -8.01 -53.47
N ASN A 159 -33.96 -8.44 -54.00
CA ASN A 159 -34.37 -8.07 -55.38
C ASN A 159 -33.35 -8.41 -56.46
N ARG A 160 -32.59 -9.50 -56.32
CA ARG A 160 -31.45 -9.94 -57.20
C ARG A 160 -30.18 -9.09 -57.04
N ASP A 161 -30.15 -8.09 -56.20
CA ASP A 161 -28.96 -7.28 -55.89
C ASP A 161 -28.24 -7.83 -54.66
N GLU A 162 -26.90 -7.93 -54.75
CA GLU A 162 -26.06 -8.32 -53.60
C GLU A 162 -25.81 -7.11 -52.72
N LYS A 163 -26.03 -7.29 -51.41
CA LYS A 163 -25.90 -6.25 -50.38
C LYS A 163 -25.19 -6.78 -49.15
N VAL A 164 -24.63 -5.88 -48.38
CA VAL A 164 -24.09 -6.18 -47.03
C VAL A 164 -24.78 -5.29 -46.02
N LEU A 165 -25.33 -5.91 -45.01
CA LEU A 165 -25.85 -5.21 -43.83
C LEU A 165 -24.73 -5.09 -42.81
N LEU A 166 -24.24 -3.88 -42.56
CA LEU A 166 -23.21 -3.57 -41.62
C LEU A 166 -23.82 -3.12 -40.29
N THR A 167 -23.22 -3.56 -39.17
CA THR A 167 -23.43 -3.02 -37.85
C THR A 167 -22.13 -2.43 -37.38
N VAL A 168 -22.10 -1.14 -37.08
CA VAL A 168 -20.91 -0.40 -36.61
C VAL A 168 -21.19 0.16 -35.26
N ARG A 169 -20.36 -0.21 -34.30
CA ARG A 169 -20.48 0.22 -32.88
C ARG A 169 -19.17 0.86 -32.43
N ASP A 170 -19.25 2.02 -31.81
CA ASP A 170 -18.12 2.62 -31.13
C ASP A 170 -17.88 1.88 -29.80
N ILE A 171 -16.69 1.30 -29.66
CA ILE A 171 -16.26 0.57 -28.47
C ILE A 171 -15.07 1.25 -27.77
N THR A 172 -14.80 2.51 -28.10
CA THR A 172 -13.63 3.25 -27.58
C THR A 172 -13.65 3.32 -26.06
N ARG A 173 -14.81 3.65 -25.47
CA ARG A 173 -14.96 3.71 -24.01
C ARG A 173 -14.77 2.33 -23.37
N LEU A 174 -15.31 1.28 -23.99
CA LEU A 174 -15.16 -0.09 -23.50
C LEU A 174 -13.68 -0.52 -23.50
N LYS A 175 -12.95 -0.20 -24.58
CA LYS A 175 -11.51 -0.51 -24.67
C LYS A 175 -10.69 0.23 -23.63
N LYS A 176 -10.92 1.52 -23.43
CA LYS A 176 -10.24 2.31 -22.39
C LYS A 176 -10.46 1.72 -20.98
N VAL A 177 -11.71 1.42 -20.63
CA VAL A 177 -12.03 0.81 -19.33
C VAL A 177 -11.38 -0.57 -19.18
N GLN A 178 -11.32 -1.36 -20.25
CA GLN A 178 -10.66 -2.66 -20.24
C GLN A 178 -9.15 -2.52 -20.00
N GLU A 179 -8.48 -1.59 -20.68
CA GLU A 179 -7.05 -1.31 -20.52
C GLU A 179 -6.72 -0.81 -19.10
N GLU A 180 -7.55 0.10 -18.56
CA GLU A 180 -7.42 0.58 -17.17
C GLU A 180 -7.58 -0.55 -16.16
N LEU A 181 -8.56 -1.44 -16.36
CA LEU A 181 -8.80 -2.59 -15.50
C LEU A 181 -7.63 -3.59 -15.54
N GLU A 182 -7.10 -3.87 -16.73
CA GLU A 182 -5.95 -4.76 -16.90
C GLU A 182 -4.68 -4.16 -16.27
N ALA A 183 -4.49 -2.85 -16.37
CA ALA A 183 -3.39 -2.15 -15.72
C ALA A 183 -3.52 -2.22 -14.18
N ALA A 184 -4.71 -1.92 -13.65
CA ALA A 184 -4.99 -1.99 -12.21
C ALA A 184 -4.82 -3.43 -11.67
N ARG A 185 -5.29 -4.43 -12.42
CA ARG A 185 -5.12 -5.84 -12.08
C ARG A 185 -3.65 -6.23 -11.99
N ARG A 186 -2.83 -5.85 -12.98
CA ARG A 186 -1.38 -6.14 -12.97
C ARG A 186 -0.69 -5.54 -11.75
N VAL A 187 -1.01 -4.30 -11.40
CA VAL A 187 -0.48 -3.66 -10.18
C VAL A 187 -0.88 -4.42 -8.92
N ALA A 188 -2.15 -4.84 -8.82
CA ALA A 188 -2.64 -5.59 -7.68
C ALA A 188 -2.00 -7.00 -7.57
N GLU A 189 -1.79 -7.69 -8.69
CA GLU A 189 -1.13 -9.01 -8.73
C GLU A 189 0.33 -8.90 -8.24
N VAL A 190 1.10 -7.93 -8.74
CA VAL A 190 2.49 -7.69 -8.30
C VAL A 190 2.55 -7.36 -6.81
N ALA A 191 1.65 -6.50 -6.31
CA ALA A 191 1.57 -6.18 -4.88
C ALA A 191 1.24 -7.42 -4.03
N GLY A 192 0.33 -8.28 -4.50
CA GLY A 192 -0.02 -9.56 -3.86
C GLY A 192 1.16 -10.54 -3.76
N GLU A 193 1.91 -10.69 -4.84
CA GLU A 193 3.13 -11.52 -4.87
C GLU A 193 4.20 -11.00 -3.91
N GLN A 194 4.43 -9.69 -3.90
CA GLN A 194 5.37 -9.05 -2.98
C GLN A 194 4.97 -9.27 -1.51
N LYS A 195 3.67 -9.16 -1.19
CA LYS A 195 3.17 -9.41 0.17
C LYS A 195 3.34 -10.88 0.59
N THR A 196 3.10 -11.82 -0.32
CA THR A 196 3.28 -13.24 -0.04
C THR A 196 4.76 -13.59 0.18
N ALA A 197 5.66 -13.06 -0.65
CA ALA A 197 7.10 -13.22 -0.48
C ALA A 197 7.59 -12.58 0.84
N PHE A 198 7.03 -11.42 1.22
CA PHE A 198 7.30 -10.78 2.51
C PHE A 198 6.98 -11.70 3.68
N LEU A 199 5.76 -12.26 3.74
CA LEU A 199 5.34 -13.16 4.83
C LEU A 199 6.17 -14.45 4.90
N ALA A 200 6.53 -15.03 3.75
CA ALA A 200 7.38 -16.21 3.69
C ALA A 200 8.79 -15.93 4.24
N ASN A 201 9.39 -14.81 3.85
CA ASN A 201 10.69 -14.38 4.35
C ASN A 201 10.66 -14.08 5.85
N MET A 202 9.62 -13.40 6.35
CA MET A 202 9.44 -13.14 7.79
C MET A 202 9.37 -14.44 8.60
N SER A 203 8.57 -15.41 8.13
CA SER A 203 8.46 -16.70 8.80
C SER A 203 9.81 -17.42 8.90
N HIS A 204 10.65 -17.32 7.87
CA HIS A 204 11.99 -17.90 7.88
C HIS A 204 12.94 -17.17 8.85
N GLU A 205 12.95 -15.82 8.80
CA GLU A 205 13.80 -14.99 9.66
C GLU A 205 13.43 -15.08 11.15
N ILE A 206 12.16 -15.33 11.48
CA ILE A 206 11.69 -15.61 12.85
C ILE A 206 12.11 -17.02 13.30
N ARG A 207 11.95 -18.03 12.43
CA ARG A 207 12.19 -19.43 12.79
C ARG A 207 13.66 -19.70 13.14
N THR A 208 14.60 -19.07 12.45
CA THR A 208 16.04 -19.30 12.63
C THR A 208 16.51 -18.95 14.06
N PRO A 209 16.32 -17.72 14.58
CA PRO A 209 16.70 -17.39 15.95
C PRO A 209 15.87 -18.15 16.99
N LEU A 210 14.58 -18.40 16.73
CA LEU A 210 13.73 -19.16 17.62
C LEU A 210 14.23 -20.59 17.82
N ASN A 211 14.60 -21.28 16.73
CA ASN A 211 15.19 -22.63 16.81
C ASN A 211 16.51 -22.65 17.58
N ALA A 212 17.34 -21.61 17.44
CA ALA A 212 18.58 -21.49 18.22
C ALA A 212 18.26 -21.31 19.71
N ILE A 213 17.33 -20.41 20.07
CA ILE A 213 16.91 -20.20 21.46
C ILE A 213 16.41 -21.51 22.06
N VAL A 214 15.47 -22.19 21.42
CA VAL A 214 14.87 -23.45 21.91
C VAL A 214 15.92 -24.57 22.01
N GLY A 215 16.79 -24.68 20.99
CA GLY A 215 17.86 -25.69 20.97
C GLY A 215 18.85 -25.53 22.10
N PHE A 216 19.42 -24.32 22.28
CA PHE A 216 20.39 -24.07 23.34
C PHE A 216 19.78 -24.05 24.73
N ALA A 217 18.53 -23.59 24.88
CA ALA A 217 17.81 -23.68 26.15
C ALA A 217 17.64 -25.14 26.60
N GLY A 218 17.33 -26.06 25.67
CA GLY A 218 17.24 -27.51 25.97
C GLY A 218 18.57 -28.14 26.40
N LEU A 219 19.72 -27.57 25.99
CA LEU A 219 21.04 -28.05 26.35
C LEU A 219 21.54 -27.52 27.71
N LEU A 220 20.98 -26.42 28.23
CA LEU A 220 21.42 -25.77 29.47
C LEU A 220 21.40 -26.70 30.69
N ALA A 221 20.43 -27.61 30.79
CA ALA A 221 20.26 -28.51 31.91
C ALA A 221 21.44 -29.48 32.11
N ASN A 222 22.10 -29.87 31.01
CA ASN A 222 23.20 -30.86 31.02
C ASN A 222 24.56 -30.24 30.68
N ALA A 223 24.65 -28.90 30.57
CA ALA A 223 25.87 -28.21 30.19
C ALA A 223 26.83 -28.04 31.37
N SER A 224 28.14 -28.11 31.09
CA SER A 224 29.21 -27.68 31.99
C SER A 224 29.14 -26.16 32.22
N GLU A 225 29.77 -25.65 33.27
CA GLU A 225 29.72 -24.24 33.65
C GLU A 225 30.23 -23.31 32.50
N SER A 226 31.29 -23.67 31.80
CA SER A 226 31.80 -22.92 30.65
C SER A 226 30.88 -22.96 29.44
N GLU A 227 30.25 -24.11 29.16
CA GLU A 227 29.29 -24.24 28.06
C GLU A 227 27.99 -23.49 28.38
N ARG A 228 27.57 -23.49 29.64
CA ARG A 228 26.36 -22.78 30.08
C ARG A 228 26.45 -21.29 29.78
N ASN A 229 27.57 -20.65 30.10
CA ASN A 229 27.79 -19.24 29.81
C ASN A 229 27.75 -18.97 28.29
N SER A 230 28.37 -19.83 27.49
CA SER A 230 28.32 -19.72 26.03
C SER A 230 26.88 -19.87 25.49
N TYR A 231 26.11 -20.85 25.98
CA TYR A 231 24.72 -21.06 25.55
C TYR A 231 23.82 -19.89 25.94
N VAL A 232 24.00 -19.31 27.13
CA VAL A 232 23.28 -18.12 27.58
C VAL A 232 23.54 -16.93 26.65
N GLU A 233 24.80 -16.70 26.28
CA GLU A 233 25.14 -15.61 25.34
C GLU A 233 24.55 -15.83 23.94
N ILE A 234 24.51 -17.08 23.44
CA ILE A 234 23.85 -17.42 22.18
C ILE A 234 22.34 -17.16 22.28
N ILE A 235 21.71 -17.55 23.38
CA ILE A 235 20.26 -17.34 23.60
C ILE A 235 19.98 -15.84 23.64
N LYS A 236 20.71 -15.05 24.44
CA LYS A 236 20.56 -13.59 24.52
C LYS A 236 20.72 -12.92 23.15
N GLY A 237 21.75 -13.28 22.38
CA GLY A 237 22.00 -12.73 21.05
C GLY A 237 20.84 -13.00 20.07
N ASN A 238 20.30 -14.23 20.08
CA ASN A 238 19.16 -14.59 19.24
C ASN A 238 17.84 -13.95 19.70
N THR A 239 17.64 -13.77 21.02
CA THR A 239 16.48 -13.06 21.57
C THR A 239 16.49 -11.59 21.16
N ASN A 240 17.62 -10.90 21.28
CA ASN A 240 17.77 -9.52 20.84
C ASN A 240 17.53 -9.38 19.33
N MET A 241 18.02 -10.33 18.52
CA MET A 241 17.76 -10.35 17.08
C MET A 241 16.27 -10.52 16.77
N LEU A 242 15.58 -11.38 17.51
CA LEU A 242 14.14 -11.60 17.33
C LEU A 242 13.32 -10.36 17.71
N LEU A 243 13.66 -9.69 18.81
CA LEU A 243 13.04 -8.43 19.23
C LEU A 243 13.23 -7.33 18.19
N GLN A 244 14.44 -7.19 17.64
CA GLN A 244 14.70 -6.24 16.56
C GLN A 244 13.87 -6.54 15.33
N LEU A 245 13.76 -7.81 14.94
CA LEU A 245 12.95 -8.24 13.79
C LEU A 245 11.46 -7.92 13.99
N VAL A 246 10.92 -8.17 15.20
CA VAL A 246 9.52 -7.82 15.53
C VAL A 246 9.29 -6.31 15.42
N ASN A 247 10.21 -5.51 15.95
CA ASN A 247 10.14 -4.05 15.87
C ASN A 247 10.22 -3.56 14.41
N ASP A 248 11.11 -4.14 13.60
CA ASP A 248 11.22 -3.84 12.17
C ASP A 248 9.91 -4.16 11.42
N ILE A 249 9.23 -5.28 11.76
CA ILE A 249 7.93 -5.67 11.17
C ILE A 249 6.84 -4.68 11.60
N LEU A 250 6.79 -4.29 12.87
CA LEU A 250 5.82 -3.31 13.38
C LEU A 250 6.00 -1.94 12.74
N ASP A 251 7.25 -1.45 12.63
CA ASP A 251 7.55 -0.22 11.91
C ASP A 251 7.10 -0.30 10.45
N MET A 252 7.40 -1.42 9.76
CA MET A 252 6.99 -1.63 8.39
C MET A 252 5.47 -1.65 8.24
N SER A 253 4.74 -2.29 9.15
CA SER A 253 3.28 -2.33 9.17
C SER A 253 2.68 -0.93 9.36
N LYS A 254 3.23 -0.12 10.28
CA LYS A 254 2.85 1.29 10.48
C LYS A 254 3.14 2.15 9.24
N ILE A 255 4.25 1.89 8.56
CA ILE A 255 4.62 2.55 7.31
C ILE A 255 3.61 2.24 6.20
N GLU A 256 3.25 0.97 6.00
CA GLU A 256 2.29 0.54 4.97
C GLU A 256 0.87 1.03 5.23
N ALA A 257 0.46 1.05 6.49
CA ALA A 257 -0.83 1.61 6.91
C ALA A 257 -0.88 3.16 6.86
N GLY A 258 0.26 3.84 6.66
CA GLY A 258 0.35 5.30 6.71
C GLY A 258 0.20 5.89 8.11
N THR A 259 0.22 5.05 9.15
CA THR A 259 -0.01 5.42 10.56
C THR A 259 1.28 5.69 11.33
N LEU A 260 2.44 5.72 10.65
CA LEU A 260 3.69 6.10 11.30
C LEU A 260 3.66 7.59 11.61
N GLU A 261 3.59 7.93 12.88
CA GLU A 261 3.59 9.31 13.38
C GLU A 261 5.02 9.80 13.62
N PHE A 262 5.23 11.12 13.44
CA PHE A 262 6.50 11.79 13.64
C PHE A 262 6.31 12.90 14.66
N ILE A 263 7.02 12.82 15.78
CA ILE A 263 6.97 13.82 16.86
C ILE A 263 8.20 14.69 16.73
N TYR A 264 8.00 15.85 16.14
CA TYR A 264 9.08 16.82 15.94
C TYR A 264 9.43 17.54 17.23
N SER A 265 10.72 17.71 17.50
CA SER A 265 11.26 18.47 18.62
C SER A 265 12.57 19.13 18.22
N ASP A 266 12.94 20.20 18.93
CA ASP A 266 14.26 20.81 18.79
C ASP A 266 15.30 19.86 19.38
N THR A 267 16.18 19.39 18.53
CA THR A 267 17.08 18.26 18.80
C THR A 267 18.53 18.69 18.61
N ASP A 268 19.37 18.48 19.61
CA ASP A 268 20.82 18.66 19.49
C ASP A 268 21.42 17.47 18.72
N VAL A 269 21.88 17.73 17.51
CA VAL A 269 22.52 16.77 16.63
C VAL A 269 23.79 16.20 17.27
N ASN A 270 24.60 17.05 17.91
CA ASN A 270 25.83 16.64 18.57
C ASN A 270 25.58 15.68 19.73
N GLN A 271 24.47 15.87 20.45
CA GLN A 271 24.07 14.95 21.52
C GLN A 271 23.77 13.56 20.99
N ILE A 272 22.91 13.46 19.94
CA ILE A 272 22.61 12.17 19.29
C ILE A 272 23.91 11.46 18.86
N MET A 273 24.79 12.18 18.20
CA MET A 273 26.04 11.63 17.67
C MET A 273 26.96 11.12 18.76
N ARG A 274 27.11 11.87 19.86
CA ARG A 274 27.91 11.45 21.02
C ARG A 274 27.32 10.24 21.75
N GLU A 275 25.99 10.20 21.92
CA GLU A 275 25.28 9.06 22.51
C GLU A 275 25.54 7.78 21.69
N LEU A 276 25.40 7.86 20.37
CA LEU A 276 25.65 6.73 19.46
C LEU A 276 27.12 6.33 19.43
N GLU A 277 28.05 7.28 19.35
CA GLU A 277 29.48 7.00 19.41
C GLU A 277 29.83 6.23 20.68
N GLY A 278 29.34 6.68 21.85
CA GLY A 278 29.58 6.04 23.15
C GLY A 278 29.09 4.59 23.19
N ILE A 279 27.86 4.35 22.71
CA ILE A 279 27.28 3.00 22.68
C ILE A 279 28.10 2.06 21.78
N PHE A 280 28.49 2.49 20.60
CA PHE A 280 29.26 1.65 19.67
C PHE A 280 30.73 1.50 20.06
N ARG A 281 31.31 2.47 20.77
CA ARG A 281 32.64 2.38 21.36
C ARG A 281 32.69 1.25 22.40
N LEU A 282 31.74 1.23 23.34
CA LEU A 282 31.63 0.15 24.33
C LEU A 282 31.51 -1.22 23.66
N ARG A 283 30.68 -1.35 22.64
CA ARG A 283 30.54 -2.61 21.87
C ARG A 283 31.84 -3.06 21.19
N LEU A 284 32.64 -2.11 20.69
CA LEU A 284 33.95 -2.41 20.11
C LEU A 284 34.96 -2.88 21.15
N GLU A 285 34.95 -2.28 22.35
CA GLU A 285 35.77 -2.66 23.49
C GLU A 285 35.42 -4.07 23.99
N GLU A 286 34.10 -4.36 24.19
CA GLU A 286 33.64 -5.70 24.56
C GLU A 286 33.96 -6.79 23.55
N ALA A 287 34.01 -6.44 22.25
CA ALA A 287 34.36 -7.36 21.17
C ALA A 287 35.90 -7.50 20.94
N ASP A 288 36.73 -6.86 21.74
CA ASP A 288 38.19 -6.76 21.58
C ASP A 288 38.59 -6.40 20.12
N SER A 289 37.84 -5.43 19.55
CA SER A 289 37.96 -5.07 18.13
C SER A 289 39.06 -4.03 17.90
N SER A 290 39.83 -4.22 16.83
CA SER A 290 40.85 -3.24 16.37
C SER A 290 40.21 -2.04 15.63
N VAL A 291 38.91 -2.02 15.43
CA VAL A 291 38.19 -0.93 14.75
C VAL A 291 38.05 0.26 15.68
N ARG A 292 38.31 1.46 15.17
CA ARG A 292 38.09 2.73 15.87
C ARG A 292 36.83 3.42 15.38
N ILE A 293 36.04 3.96 16.30
CA ILE A 293 34.91 4.83 15.99
C ILE A 293 35.25 6.28 16.35
N VAL A 294 34.87 7.23 15.48
CA VAL A 294 35.14 8.66 15.68
C VAL A 294 33.93 9.47 15.24
N PHE A 295 33.50 10.39 16.09
CA PHE A 295 32.54 11.42 15.74
C PHE A 295 33.25 12.70 15.31
N GLU A 296 32.90 13.24 14.15
CA GLU A 296 33.40 14.50 13.59
C GLU A 296 32.30 15.57 13.62
N PRO A 297 32.23 16.43 14.65
CA PRO A 297 31.24 17.51 14.71
C PRO A 297 31.58 18.61 13.70
N CYS A 298 30.60 19.05 12.89
CA CYS A 298 30.75 20.17 11.98
C CYS A 298 30.67 21.53 12.70
N LEU A 299 29.79 21.62 13.69
CA LEU A 299 29.55 22.83 14.50
C LEU A 299 29.69 22.51 16.00
N PRO A 300 30.10 23.49 16.83
CA PRO A 300 30.13 23.29 18.29
C PRO A 300 28.76 22.97 18.89
N VAL A 301 27.70 23.57 18.34
CA VAL A 301 26.30 23.38 18.70
C VAL A 301 25.47 23.32 17.43
N CYS A 302 24.58 22.34 17.31
CA CYS A 302 23.72 22.16 16.15
C CYS A 302 22.36 21.66 16.57
N PHE A 303 21.36 22.55 16.58
CA PHE A 303 19.96 22.19 16.83
C PHE A 303 19.19 22.16 15.52
N ILE A 304 18.31 21.17 15.38
CA ILE A 304 17.38 21.07 14.26
C ILE A 304 16.00 20.65 14.75
N HIS A 305 14.95 21.12 14.09
CA HIS A 305 13.58 20.71 14.37
C HIS A 305 13.27 19.40 13.62
N THR A 306 13.42 18.27 14.31
CA THR A 306 13.27 16.93 13.70
C THR A 306 12.69 15.91 14.70
N GLU A 307 12.50 14.69 14.27
CA GLU A 307 12.13 13.56 15.13
C GLU A 307 13.40 12.82 15.58
N LYS A 308 13.81 13.07 16.83
CA LYS A 308 15.07 12.58 17.44
C LYS A 308 15.25 11.08 17.29
N ASN A 309 14.22 10.28 17.63
CA ASN A 309 14.37 8.82 17.69
C ASN A 309 14.48 8.20 16.31
N ARG A 310 13.78 8.76 15.32
CA ARG A 310 13.86 8.27 13.93
C ARG A 310 15.21 8.59 13.30
N VAL A 311 15.75 9.78 13.57
CA VAL A 311 17.11 10.12 13.15
C VAL A 311 18.13 9.19 13.81
N SER A 312 18.03 8.98 15.14
CA SER A 312 18.87 8.04 15.88
C SER A 312 18.75 6.61 15.36
N GLN A 313 17.55 6.17 15.01
CA GLN A 313 17.29 4.84 14.41
C GLN A 313 18.01 4.65 13.08
N VAL A 314 17.96 5.65 12.19
CA VAL A 314 18.67 5.61 10.90
C VAL A 314 20.17 5.56 11.09
N LEU A 315 20.72 6.42 11.95
CA LEU A 315 22.16 6.46 12.27
C LEU A 315 22.62 5.16 12.93
N SER A 316 21.87 4.63 13.89
CA SER A 316 22.15 3.35 14.56
C SER A 316 22.16 2.18 13.56
N ASN A 317 21.25 2.18 12.59
CA ASN A 317 21.24 1.17 11.53
C ASN A 317 22.48 1.27 10.64
N PHE A 318 22.93 2.47 10.28
CA PHE A 318 24.16 2.67 9.51
C PHE A 318 25.40 2.22 10.29
N LEU A 319 25.48 2.61 11.57
CA LEU A 319 26.57 2.21 12.47
C LEU A 319 26.60 0.70 12.69
N SER A 320 25.46 0.05 12.88
CA SER A 320 25.36 -1.40 13.01
C SER A 320 25.85 -2.12 11.75
N ASN A 321 25.53 -1.60 10.57
CA ASN A 321 26.05 -2.11 9.31
C ASN A 321 27.58 -1.89 9.20
N ALA A 322 28.08 -0.71 9.51
CA ALA A 322 29.51 -0.40 9.51
C ALA A 322 30.28 -1.34 10.45
N PHE A 323 29.80 -1.51 11.68
CA PHE A 323 30.37 -2.45 12.67
C PHE A 323 30.42 -3.90 12.15
N LYS A 324 29.35 -4.36 11.53
CA LYS A 324 29.21 -5.72 11.01
C LYS A 324 30.16 -6.02 9.83
N TYR A 325 30.46 -5.01 9.01
CA TYR A 325 31.21 -5.20 7.77
C TYR A 325 32.67 -4.67 7.81
N THR A 326 33.07 -4.02 8.91
CA THR A 326 34.45 -3.56 9.15
C THR A 326 35.13 -4.48 10.15
N LYS A 327 36.19 -5.14 9.75
CA LYS A 327 36.99 -6.00 10.62
C LYS A 327 38.17 -5.27 11.24
N GLU A 328 38.79 -4.36 10.50
CA GLU A 328 39.95 -3.55 10.88
C GLU A 328 39.81 -2.16 10.26
N GLY A 329 40.32 -1.13 10.93
CA GLY A 329 40.31 0.24 10.43
C GLY A 329 39.44 1.19 11.26
N SER A 330 38.56 1.96 10.61
CA SER A 330 37.78 2.98 11.30
C SER A 330 36.33 3.13 10.79
N ILE A 331 35.50 3.58 11.67
CA ILE A 331 34.11 4.02 11.39
C ILE A 331 34.03 5.50 11.78
N THR A 332 33.70 6.37 10.83
CA THR A 332 33.55 7.82 11.06
C THR A 332 32.08 8.16 10.95
N LEU A 333 31.58 8.80 11.99
CA LEU A 333 30.21 9.34 12.12
C LEU A 333 30.32 10.86 12.04
N GLY A 334 29.49 11.51 11.21
CA GLY A 334 29.56 12.96 11.09
C GLY A 334 28.37 13.58 10.36
N TYR A 335 28.38 14.91 10.32
CA TYR A 335 27.43 15.67 9.54
C TYR A 335 28.09 16.91 8.92
N LYS A 336 27.46 17.45 7.86
CA LYS A 336 27.85 18.71 7.20
C LYS A 336 26.62 19.57 7.00
N VAL A 337 26.73 20.84 7.36
CA VAL A 337 25.67 21.83 7.12
C VAL A 337 25.82 22.39 5.71
N ARG A 338 24.74 22.42 4.95
CA ARG A 338 24.63 23.00 3.61
C ARG A 338 23.58 24.11 3.62
N GLU A 339 23.38 24.79 2.50
CA GLU A 339 22.46 25.95 2.43
C GLU A 339 21.01 25.57 2.75
N ASP A 340 20.53 24.41 2.24
CA ASP A 340 19.13 23.98 2.33
C ASP A 340 18.93 22.70 3.16
N ASP A 341 20.02 22.02 3.56
CA ASP A 341 19.96 20.75 4.26
C ASP A 341 21.15 20.49 5.20
N ILE A 342 20.97 19.51 6.09
CA ILE A 342 22.08 18.89 6.81
C ILE A 342 22.32 17.52 6.21
N TYR A 343 23.58 17.27 5.82
CA TYR A 343 24.07 16.02 5.30
C TYR A 343 24.71 15.19 6.41
N PHE A 344 24.08 14.09 6.79
CA PHE A 344 24.57 13.11 7.77
C PHE A 344 25.27 11.98 7.06
N TYR A 345 26.35 11.44 7.65
CA TYR A 345 27.07 10.31 7.08
C TYR A 345 27.68 9.39 8.13
N VAL A 346 27.75 8.10 7.77
CA VAL A 346 28.54 7.08 8.45
C VAL A 346 29.45 6.46 7.39
N GLN A 347 30.75 6.63 7.56
CA GLN A 347 31.78 6.12 6.68
C GLN A 347 32.52 4.97 7.36
N ASP A 348 32.67 3.86 6.68
CA ASP A 348 33.44 2.69 7.11
C ASP A 348 34.59 2.36 6.13
N THR A 349 35.64 1.75 6.65
CA THR A 349 36.76 1.22 5.87
C THR A 349 36.64 -0.29 5.65
N GLY A 350 35.42 -0.82 5.65
CA GLY A 350 35.14 -2.25 5.58
C GLY A 350 35.16 -2.84 4.18
N ALA A 351 34.45 -3.94 4.00
CA ALA A 351 34.50 -4.73 2.77
C ALA A 351 33.95 -4.01 1.53
N GLY A 352 33.18 -2.93 1.70
CA GLY A 352 32.50 -2.24 0.60
C GLY A 352 31.40 -3.07 -0.07
N ILE A 353 30.74 -2.49 -1.07
CA ILE A 353 29.59 -3.05 -1.78
C ILE A 353 29.95 -3.21 -3.26
N PRO A 354 29.75 -4.39 -3.87
CA PRO A 354 29.93 -4.58 -5.31
C PRO A 354 29.02 -3.65 -6.13
N ALA A 355 29.53 -3.02 -7.19
CA ALA A 355 28.85 -2.01 -7.99
C ALA A 355 27.44 -2.43 -8.46
N GLY A 356 27.24 -3.69 -8.86
CA GLY A 356 25.94 -4.21 -9.28
C GLY A 356 24.89 -4.40 -8.17
N LYS A 357 25.25 -4.15 -6.90
CA LYS A 357 24.36 -4.28 -5.73
C LYS A 357 24.10 -2.95 -5.01
N VAL A 358 24.83 -1.88 -5.33
CA VAL A 358 24.71 -0.57 -4.67
C VAL A 358 23.29 -0.02 -4.75
N ASP A 359 22.64 -0.08 -5.91
CA ASP A 359 21.28 0.42 -6.10
C ASP A 359 20.21 -0.40 -5.35
N LYS A 360 20.54 -1.66 -5.02
CA LYS A 360 19.62 -2.63 -4.41
C LYS A 360 19.71 -2.72 -2.90
N VAL A 361 20.69 -2.11 -2.24
CA VAL A 361 20.89 -2.25 -0.78
C VAL A 361 19.71 -1.69 0.05
N PHE A 362 18.92 -0.79 -0.53
CA PHE A 362 17.72 -0.24 0.09
C PHE A 362 16.43 -1.03 -0.25
N GLU A 363 16.53 -2.12 -1.04
CA GLU A 363 15.41 -3.03 -1.27
C GLU A 363 15.14 -3.89 -0.03
N ARG A 364 13.88 -4.27 0.18
CA ARG A 364 13.47 -5.10 1.32
C ARG A 364 14.12 -6.48 1.23
N PHE A 365 14.60 -7.00 2.37
CA PHE A 365 15.26 -8.30 2.52
C PHE A 365 16.58 -8.47 1.74
N MET A 366 17.12 -7.39 1.22
CA MET A 366 18.40 -7.46 0.54
C MET A 366 19.54 -7.71 1.54
N LYS A 367 20.25 -8.80 1.36
CA LYS A 367 21.48 -9.16 2.11
C LYS A 367 22.62 -9.33 1.12
N LEU A 368 23.75 -8.69 1.37
CA LEU A 368 24.95 -8.84 0.56
C LEU A 368 25.61 -10.21 0.79
N ASP A 369 25.53 -10.70 2.02
CA ASP A 369 26.03 -12.00 2.46
C ASP A 369 24.93 -12.71 3.27
N ALA A 370 24.44 -13.85 2.74
CA ALA A 370 23.40 -14.65 3.39
C ALA A 370 23.85 -15.28 4.73
N LYS A 371 25.17 -15.37 4.99
CA LYS A 371 25.72 -15.95 6.22
C LYS A 371 25.79 -14.94 7.36
N LYS A 372 25.74 -13.63 7.08
CA LYS A 372 25.79 -12.60 8.12
C LYS A 372 24.40 -12.30 8.67
N GLN A 373 24.31 -12.23 10.00
CA GLN A 373 23.06 -11.91 10.72
C GLN A 373 22.48 -10.56 10.30
N GLY A 374 21.15 -10.44 10.23
CA GLY A 374 20.42 -9.21 9.95
C GLY A 374 19.13 -9.47 9.20
N THR A 375 18.13 -8.63 9.41
CA THR A 375 16.76 -8.78 8.87
C THR A 375 16.65 -8.40 7.38
N GLY A 376 17.57 -7.56 6.87
CA GLY A 376 17.48 -6.96 5.54
C GLY A 376 16.36 -5.92 5.41
N LEU A 377 15.74 -5.50 6.53
CA LEU A 377 14.69 -4.47 6.57
C LEU A 377 15.24 -3.10 6.97
N GLY A 378 16.26 -3.02 7.78
CA GLY A 378 16.75 -1.78 8.36
C GLY A 378 16.99 -0.66 7.36
N LEU A 379 17.71 -0.91 6.25
CA LEU A 379 17.97 0.11 5.23
C LEU A 379 16.70 0.53 4.48
N SER A 380 15.76 -0.37 4.22
CA SER A 380 14.49 -0.05 3.59
C SER A 380 13.58 0.80 4.51
N ILE A 381 13.59 0.52 5.80
CA ILE A 381 12.92 1.32 6.84
C ILE A 381 13.58 2.72 6.92
N SER A 382 14.92 2.77 6.99
CA SER A 382 15.68 4.03 6.97
C SER A 382 15.33 4.91 5.77
N ARG A 383 15.22 4.32 4.57
CA ARG A 383 14.82 5.04 3.35
C ARG A 383 13.41 5.64 3.48
N THR A 384 12.49 4.91 4.06
CA THR A 384 11.12 5.38 4.23
C THR A 384 11.03 6.49 5.29
N ILE A 385 11.74 6.34 6.40
CA ILE A 385 11.83 7.37 7.44
C ILE A 385 12.37 8.68 6.85
N ILE A 386 13.52 8.63 6.19
CA ILE A 386 14.15 9.84 5.62
C ILE A 386 13.27 10.50 4.56
N LYS A 387 12.62 9.73 3.68
CA LYS A 387 11.66 10.27 2.71
C LYS A 387 10.49 10.98 3.38
N LYS A 388 9.96 10.44 4.48
CA LYS A 388 8.88 11.07 5.25
C LYS A 388 9.34 12.34 5.98
N LEU A 389 10.59 12.40 6.40
CA LEU A 389 11.21 13.61 6.94
C LEU A 389 11.57 14.64 5.86
N GLY A 390 11.29 14.36 4.58
CA GLY A 390 11.54 15.27 3.45
C GLY A 390 12.97 15.24 2.93
N GLY A 391 13.80 14.28 3.38
CA GLY A 391 15.20 14.17 3.00
C GLY A 391 15.47 13.11 1.92
N GLU A 392 16.74 13.01 1.55
CA GLU A 392 17.27 11.99 0.63
C GLU A 392 18.23 11.05 1.37
N ILE A 393 18.37 9.82 0.89
CA ILE A 393 19.25 8.79 1.46
C ILE A 393 19.97 8.05 0.35
N GLY A 394 21.24 7.72 0.59
CA GLY A 394 22.05 7.01 -0.39
C GLY A 394 23.29 6.36 0.20
N VAL A 395 24.09 5.77 -0.68
CA VAL A 395 25.37 5.14 -0.32
C VAL A 395 26.40 5.36 -1.43
N PHE A 396 27.62 5.69 -1.05
CA PHE A 396 28.80 5.62 -1.89
C PHE A 396 29.65 4.46 -1.40
N SER A 397 30.05 3.57 -2.29
CA SER A 397 30.86 2.42 -1.88
C SER A 397 31.74 1.92 -3.00
N GLU A 398 32.94 1.48 -2.63
CA GLU A 398 33.86 0.80 -3.50
C GLU A 398 34.28 -0.53 -2.85
N TYR A 399 34.10 -1.62 -3.59
CA TYR A 399 34.39 -2.96 -3.08
C TYR A 399 35.86 -3.08 -2.66
N GLY A 400 36.12 -3.50 -1.43
CA GLY A 400 37.45 -3.60 -0.82
C GLY A 400 37.97 -2.31 -0.18
N LYS A 401 37.26 -1.17 -0.27
CA LYS A 401 37.72 0.11 0.32
C LYS A 401 36.78 0.67 1.39
N GLY A 402 35.53 0.17 1.45
CA GLY A 402 34.52 0.60 2.42
C GLY A 402 33.32 1.27 1.81
N SER A 403 32.46 1.81 2.67
CA SER A 403 31.21 2.44 2.27
C SER A 403 30.98 3.73 3.05
N THR A 404 30.21 4.65 2.45
CA THR A 404 29.68 5.85 3.10
C THR A 404 28.18 5.86 2.91
N PHE A 405 27.44 5.51 3.95
CA PHE A 405 25.99 5.68 4.00
C PHE A 405 25.67 7.09 4.44
N TRP A 406 24.73 7.73 3.75
CA TRP A 406 24.39 9.11 4.00
C TRP A 406 22.90 9.38 3.85
N PHE A 407 22.43 10.42 4.53
CA PHE A 407 21.11 11.00 4.30
C PHE A 407 21.13 12.51 4.51
N THR A 408 20.12 13.19 3.98
CA THR A 408 19.92 14.62 4.20
C THR A 408 18.62 14.87 4.96
N LEU A 409 18.57 15.97 5.71
CA LEU A 409 17.33 16.49 6.27
C LEU A 409 17.21 17.95 5.88
N PRO A 410 16.03 18.40 5.35
CA PRO A 410 15.82 19.80 5.03
C PRO A 410 15.81 20.64 6.31
N VAL A 411 16.51 21.75 6.27
CA VAL A 411 16.61 22.69 7.39
C VAL A 411 16.20 24.08 6.92
N LYS A 412 15.35 24.75 7.68
CA LYS A 412 15.01 26.14 7.40
C LYS A 412 16.15 27.07 7.86
N PRO A 413 16.47 28.16 7.15
CA PRO A 413 17.59 29.05 7.47
C PRO A 413 17.57 29.66 8.88
N PHE A 414 16.46 29.59 9.61
CA PHE A 414 16.29 30.11 10.96
C PHE A 414 16.62 29.13 12.09
N ASP A 415 16.93 27.86 11.78
CA ASP A 415 17.15 26.82 12.80
C ASP A 415 18.54 26.90 13.45
N PHE A 416 19.42 27.78 12.98
CA PHE A 416 20.81 27.94 13.47
C PHE A 416 21.02 29.12 14.42
N LEU A 417 19.98 29.72 15.02
CA LEU A 417 20.16 30.82 15.96
C LEU A 417 20.81 30.32 17.26
N PRO A 418 21.89 31.00 17.75
CA PRO A 418 22.47 30.65 19.05
C PRO A 418 21.44 30.96 20.15
N LEU A 419 21.01 29.89 20.84
CA LEU A 419 20.20 30.03 22.04
C LEU A 419 21.01 30.77 23.10
N GLN A 420 20.76 32.05 23.25
CA GLN A 420 21.14 32.78 24.47
C GLN A 420 20.27 32.25 25.61
N GLN A 421 20.91 31.55 26.54
CA GLN A 421 20.47 31.24 27.89
C GLN A 421 19.18 30.44 28.04
N ARG A 422 19.30 29.13 28.01
CA ARG A 422 18.53 28.26 28.90
C ARG A 422 19.50 27.63 29.89
N THR A 423 19.25 27.92 31.14
CA THR A 423 19.96 27.42 32.32
C THR A 423 20.04 25.90 32.32
N GLU A 424 21.23 25.47 32.66
CA GLU A 424 21.66 24.09 32.87
C GLU A 424 20.75 23.36 33.85
N ASP A 425 20.13 22.27 33.41
CA ASP A 425 19.84 21.17 34.32
C ASP A 425 21.00 20.17 34.17
N VAL A 426 21.91 20.29 35.10
CA VAL A 426 23.07 19.43 35.27
C VAL A 426 22.57 18.04 35.59
N SER A 427 22.78 17.08 34.71
CA SER A 427 22.68 15.67 35.07
C SER A 427 23.90 15.29 35.89
N GLU A 428 23.74 15.24 37.21
CA GLU A 428 24.69 14.61 38.08
C GLU A 428 24.86 13.15 37.70
N THR A 429 26.06 12.80 37.29
CA THR A 429 26.52 11.41 37.22
C THR A 429 26.72 10.91 38.62
N VAL A 430 25.77 10.16 39.16
CA VAL A 430 25.91 9.46 40.42
C VAL A 430 26.66 8.16 40.17
N GLU A 431 27.91 8.09 40.64
CA GLU A 431 28.67 6.83 40.76
C GLU A 431 27.97 5.93 41.79
N PHE A 432 27.64 4.71 41.37
CA PHE A 432 27.07 3.69 42.22
C PHE A 432 28.17 3.07 43.10
N ASN A 433 28.21 3.43 44.38
CA ASN A 433 28.83 2.60 45.40
C ASN A 433 27.81 1.60 45.92
N GLU A 434 28.13 0.31 45.86
CA GLU A 434 27.40 -0.74 46.60
C GLU A 434 27.54 -0.48 48.08
N THR A 435 26.58 0.24 48.69
CA THR A 435 26.50 0.37 50.13
C THR A 435 25.65 -0.77 50.68
N GLU A 436 26.26 -1.46 51.65
CA GLU A 436 25.67 -2.50 52.50
C GLU A 436 24.28 -2.10 53.00
N TYR A 437 23.30 -2.96 52.75
CA TYR A 437 21.95 -2.83 53.28
C TYR A 437 21.95 -3.14 54.77
N ASP A 438 21.52 -2.19 55.53
CA ASP A 438 21.34 -2.30 57.00
C ASP A 438 20.21 -3.29 57.30
N ALA A 439 20.49 -4.33 58.08
CA ALA A 439 19.60 -5.45 58.40
C ALA A 439 18.42 -5.08 59.36
N GLY A 440 18.09 -3.79 59.48
CA GLY A 440 17.05 -3.28 60.38
C GLY A 440 15.96 -2.42 59.74
N ALA A 441 16.00 -2.15 58.44
CA ALA A 441 15.00 -1.31 57.76
C ALA A 441 13.70 -2.07 57.46
N VAL A 442 12.56 -1.41 57.69
CA VAL A 442 11.23 -1.92 57.31
C VAL A 442 11.22 -2.16 55.79
N ARG A 443 10.94 -3.40 55.37
CA ARG A 443 10.86 -3.75 53.94
C ARG A 443 9.73 -2.97 53.29
N ARG A 444 10.01 -2.38 52.13
CA ARG A 444 9.01 -1.65 51.36
C ARG A 444 8.18 -2.61 50.50
N THR A 445 6.92 -2.27 50.30
CA THR A 445 5.93 -3.09 49.61
C THR A 445 5.70 -2.59 48.20
N ILE A 446 5.88 -3.47 47.21
CA ILE A 446 5.65 -3.20 45.79
C ILE A 446 4.40 -3.95 45.33
N LEU A 447 3.41 -3.24 44.83
CA LEU A 447 2.28 -3.83 44.13
C LEU A 447 2.63 -3.99 42.64
N ILE A 448 2.57 -5.22 42.13
CA ILE A 448 2.88 -5.57 40.75
C ILE A 448 1.60 -6.05 40.05
N ALA A 449 1.08 -5.26 39.15
CA ALA A 449 -0.04 -5.63 38.30
C ALA A 449 0.50 -6.22 36.97
N GLU A 450 0.41 -7.53 36.86
CA GLU A 450 0.92 -8.32 35.70
C GLU A 450 0.09 -9.59 35.57
N ASP A 451 -0.54 -9.78 34.42
CA ASP A 451 -1.43 -10.91 34.11
C ASP A 451 -0.67 -12.21 33.79
N MET A 452 0.52 -12.11 33.21
CA MET A 452 1.33 -13.25 32.80
C MET A 452 2.21 -13.78 33.97
N ASP A 453 2.09 -15.08 34.27
CA ASP A 453 2.86 -15.73 35.34
C ASP A 453 4.38 -15.65 35.13
N ASP A 454 4.83 -15.83 33.88
CA ASP A 454 6.25 -15.80 33.50
C ASP A 454 6.86 -14.39 33.74
N ASN A 455 6.13 -13.34 33.38
CA ASN A 455 6.56 -11.97 33.62
C ASN A 455 6.60 -11.65 35.11
N TYR A 456 5.58 -12.06 35.86
CA TYR A 456 5.57 -11.88 37.31
C TYR A 456 6.75 -12.61 37.99
N LEU A 457 7.11 -13.80 37.50
CA LEU A 457 8.26 -14.55 38.02
C LEU A 457 9.58 -13.77 37.85
N LEU A 458 9.76 -13.00 36.80
CA LEU A 458 10.92 -12.12 36.61
C LEU A 458 10.99 -11.04 37.71
N TYR A 459 9.88 -10.37 38.00
CA TYR A 459 9.83 -9.40 39.10
C TYR A 459 10.18 -10.06 40.43
N LYS A 460 9.63 -11.24 40.68
CA LYS A 460 9.92 -11.99 41.91
C LYS A 460 11.41 -12.28 42.02
N ILE A 461 12.05 -12.81 41.00
CA ILE A 461 13.49 -13.11 40.98
C ILE A 461 14.33 -11.85 41.23
N TYR A 462 13.93 -10.70 40.65
CA TYR A 462 14.70 -9.47 40.74
C TYR A 462 14.53 -8.75 42.07
N LEU A 463 13.33 -8.82 42.73
CA LEU A 463 12.93 -7.93 43.79
C LEU A 463 12.68 -8.62 45.13
N GLU A 464 12.31 -9.93 45.21
CA GLU A 464 11.87 -10.60 46.43
C GLU A 464 12.90 -10.60 47.57
N LYS A 465 14.19 -10.46 47.27
CA LYS A 465 15.26 -10.40 48.29
C LYS A 465 15.24 -9.10 49.08
N HIS A 466 14.71 -8.01 48.51
CA HIS A 466 14.81 -6.66 49.07
C HIS A 466 13.46 -6.02 49.39
N TYR A 467 12.37 -6.50 48.75
CA TYR A 467 11.03 -5.92 48.82
C TYR A 467 9.98 -6.97 49.15
N ASP A 468 8.86 -6.53 49.74
CA ASP A 468 7.65 -7.34 49.86
C ASP A 468 6.78 -7.15 48.65
N LEU A 469 6.43 -8.25 47.95
CA LEU A 469 5.77 -8.20 46.66
C LEU A 469 4.31 -8.62 46.78
N ILE A 470 3.42 -7.80 46.23
CA ILE A 470 1.99 -8.09 46.12
C ILE A 470 1.68 -8.19 44.61
N ARG A 471 1.04 -9.28 44.19
CA ARG A 471 0.63 -9.45 42.80
C ARG A 471 -0.83 -9.11 42.61
N ALA A 472 -1.15 -8.41 41.50
CA ALA A 472 -2.48 -8.30 40.91
C ALA A 472 -2.44 -8.86 39.50
N THR A 473 -3.46 -9.60 39.06
CA THR A 473 -3.51 -10.25 37.74
C THR A 473 -4.29 -9.45 36.71
N ASN A 474 -4.89 -8.34 37.08
CA ASN A 474 -5.59 -7.39 36.21
C ASN A 474 -5.74 -6.04 36.92
N GLY A 475 -6.25 -5.03 36.22
CA GLY A 475 -6.38 -3.69 36.78
C GLY A 475 -7.41 -3.56 37.90
N GLU A 476 -8.50 -4.33 37.88
CA GLU A 476 -9.50 -4.33 38.97
C GLU A 476 -8.91 -4.86 40.27
N GLU A 477 -8.18 -5.96 40.21
CA GLU A 477 -7.46 -6.54 41.35
C GLU A 477 -6.37 -5.58 41.86
N ALA A 478 -5.69 -4.84 40.95
CA ALA A 478 -4.69 -3.85 41.33
C ALA A 478 -5.30 -2.72 42.18
N VAL A 479 -6.47 -2.20 41.80
CA VAL A 479 -7.20 -1.18 42.56
C VAL A 479 -7.63 -1.73 43.92
N SER A 480 -8.16 -2.96 43.97
CA SER A 480 -8.58 -3.61 45.26
C SER A 480 -7.40 -3.79 46.20
N LYS A 481 -6.28 -4.33 45.70
CA LYS A 481 -5.08 -4.57 46.50
C LYS A 481 -4.38 -3.28 46.94
N TYR A 482 -4.45 -2.22 46.13
CA TYR A 482 -3.99 -0.91 46.56
C TYR A 482 -4.72 -0.44 47.82
N LEU A 483 -6.05 -0.58 47.87
CA LEU A 483 -6.85 -0.19 49.04
C LEU A 483 -6.60 -1.09 50.26
N GLU A 484 -6.33 -2.38 50.08
CA GLU A 484 -6.12 -3.34 51.14
C GLU A 484 -4.73 -3.25 51.77
N CYS A 485 -3.69 -3.05 50.95
CA CYS A 485 -2.31 -3.27 51.38
C CYS A 485 -1.48 -1.99 51.47
N ASN A 486 -1.97 -0.85 50.93
CA ASN A 486 -1.28 0.44 50.90
C ASN A 486 0.21 0.33 50.51
N PRO A 487 0.52 -0.08 49.27
CA PRO A 487 1.90 -0.30 48.81
C PRO A 487 2.69 1.02 48.72
N ASP A 488 4.02 0.94 48.78
CA ASP A 488 4.91 2.09 48.62
C ASP A 488 5.04 2.55 47.17
N ILE A 489 4.88 1.62 46.20
CA ILE A 489 4.94 1.87 44.75
C ILE A 489 4.13 0.82 43.98
N ILE A 490 3.63 1.21 42.83
CA ILE A 490 2.89 0.33 41.90
C ILE A 490 3.67 0.18 40.60
N LEU A 491 3.95 -1.06 40.20
CA LEU A 491 4.38 -1.41 38.85
C LEU A 491 3.16 -1.93 38.10
N MET A 492 2.72 -1.19 37.09
CA MET A 492 1.45 -1.40 36.38
C MET A 492 1.67 -1.78 34.94
N ASP A 493 1.37 -3.00 34.56
CA ASP A 493 1.29 -3.35 33.13
C ASP A 493 0.12 -2.61 32.48
N ILE A 494 0.38 -2.05 31.28
CA ILE A 494 -0.65 -1.36 30.51
C ILE A 494 -1.61 -2.35 29.85
N GLY A 495 -1.11 -3.49 29.36
CA GLY A 495 -1.82 -4.43 28.52
C GLY A 495 -2.48 -5.59 29.28
N MET A 496 -3.33 -5.32 30.25
CA MET A 496 -4.01 -6.36 31.04
C MET A 496 -5.46 -6.59 30.62
N PRO A 497 -6.00 -7.81 30.84
CA PRO A 497 -7.41 -8.11 30.59
C PRO A 497 -8.33 -7.48 31.66
N VAL A 498 -9.65 -7.42 31.35
CA VAL A 498 -10.74 -6.93 32.22
C VAL A 498 -10.68 -5.40 32.38
N VAL A 499 -9.69 -4.89 33.12
CA VAL A 499 -9.39 -3.47 33.32
C VAL A 499 -7.93 -3.26 32.92
N ASP A 500 -7.66 -2.41 31.97
CA ASP A 500 -6.31 -2.10 31.53
C ASP A 500 -5.56 -1.20 32.54
N GLY A 501 -4.24 -1.10 32.36
CA GLY A 501 -3.40 -0.33 33.30
C GLY A 501 -3.70 1.17 33.30
N TYR A 502 -4.22 1.73 32.23
CA TYR A 502 -4.66 3.13 32.17
C TYR A 502 -5.89 3.35 33.06
N GLN A 503 -6.92 2.52 32.87
CA GLN A 503 -8.16 2.58 33.65
C GLN A 503 -7.90 2.34 35.13
N ALA A 504 -7.04 1.37 35.46
CA ALA A 504 -6.65 1.10 36.84
C ALA A 504 -5.92 2.30 37.46
N THR A 505 -4.99 2.92 36.73
CA THR A 505 -4.27 4.11 37.23
C THR A 505 -5.20 5.31 37.36
N ASP A 506 -6.11 5.55 36.42
CA ASP A 506 -7.12 6.61 36.51
C ASP A 506 -7.97 6.42 37.81
N ALA A 507 -8.37 5.18 38.14
CA ALA A 507 -9.12 4.87 39.36
C ALA A 507 -8.27 5.09 40.64
N ILE A 508 -7.00 4.66 40.64
CA ILE A 508 -6.09 4.87 41.77
C ILE A 508 -5.84 6.37 41.98
N ARG A 509 -5.70 7.17 40.91
CA ARG A 509 -5.50 8.63 40.99
C ARG A 509 -6.70 9.38 41.57
N GLN A 510 -7.92 8.83 41.43
CA GLN A 510 -9.10 9.37 42.12
C GLN A 510 -9.05 9.13 43.64
N LEU A 511 -8.32 8.11 44.09
CA LEU A 511 -8.18 7.74 45.51
C LEU A 511 -6.93 8.37 46.14
N SER A 512 -5.85 8.48 45.37
CA SER A 512 -4.57 9.06 45.82
C SER A 512 -3.80 9.68 44.68
N SER A 513 -3.35 10.93 44.85
CA SER A 513 -2.47 11.63 43.91
C SER A 513 -0.99 11.24 44.07
N ASP A 514 -0.60 10.68 45.22
CA ASP A 514 0.79 10.71 45.65
C ASP A 514 1.52 9.38 45.49
N ILE A 515 0.80 8.24 45.34
CA ILE A 515 1.44 6.92 45.18
C ILE A 515 2.26 6.84 43.91
N PRO A 516 3.58 6.59 43.95
CA PRO A 516 4.37 6.37 42.76
C PRO A 516 3.83 5.20 41.95
N THR A 517 3.49 5.46 40.69
CA THR A 517 2.99 4.44 39.76
C THR A 517 3.85 4.44 38.52
N VAL A 518 4.50 3.32 38.21
CA VAL A 518 5.36 3.13 37.05
C VAL A 518 4.63 2.23 36.04
N ALA A 519 4.45 2.72 34.83
CA ALA A 519 3.89 1.92 33.76
C ALA A 519 4.92 0.91 33.23
N VAL A 520 4.47 -0.30 32.94
CA VAL A 520 5.25 -1.31 32.23
C VAL A 520 4.55 -1.58 30.90
N THR A 521 5.25 -1.41 29.78
CA THR A 521 4.65 -1.47 28.44
C THR A 521 5.50 -2.26 27.47
N ALA A 522 4.84 -2.95 26.53
CA ALA A 522 5.52 -3.60 25.41
C ALA A 522 6.03 -2.58 24.36
N PHE A 523 5.59 -1.32 24.45
CA PHE A 523 5.91 -0.28 23.48
C PHE A 523 6.83 0.76 24.11
N ALA A 524 8.05 0.90 23.58
CA ALA A 524 9.10 1.80 24.07
C ALA A 524 9.15 3.15 23.32
N TYR A 525 8.06 3.55 22.64
CA TYR A 525 8.05 4.76 21.83
C TYR A 525 7.69 6.01 22.65
N ASP A 526 8.26 7.15 22.29
CA ASP A 526 8.03 8.44 22.98
C ASP A 526 6.56 8.89 22.99
N GLU A 527 5.76 8.39 22.06
CA GLU A 527 4.32 8.60 22.04
C GLU A 527 3.60 7.93 23.19
N ASP A 528 3.94 6.66 23.43
CA ASP A 528 3.41 5.90 24.56
C ASP A 528 3.87 6.52 25.88
N ARG A 529 5.12 7.02 25.94
CA ARG A 529 5.65 7.76 27.08
C ARG A 529 4.82 8.99 27.41
N ARG A 530 4.50 9.85 26.44
CA ARG A 530 3.68 11.06 26.68
C ARG A 530 2.27 10.68 27.11
N LYS A 531 1.67 9.68 26.48
CA LYS A 531 0.35 9.16 26.85
C LYS A 531 0.35 8.61 28.28
N VAL A 532 1.36 7.83 28.64
CA VAL A 532 1.58 7.30 29.98
C VAL A 532 1.70 8.45 30.99
N MET A 533 2.60 9.40 30.75
CA MET A 533 2.82 10.54 31.66
C MET A 533 1.59 11.46 31.78
N SER A 534 0.82 11.65 30.70
CA SER A 534 -0.41 12.46 30.72
C SER A 534 -1.56 11.79 31.51
N ARG A 535 -1.47 10.48 31.78
CA ARG A 535 -2.43 9.69 32.54
C ARG A 535 -2.06 9.51 34.02
N GLY A 536 -1.10 10.30 34.52
CA GLY A 536 -0.76 10.34 35.96
C GLY A 536 0.25 9.28 36.40
N PHE A 537 0.96 8.61 35.49
CA PHE A 537 2.11 7.79 35.85
C PHE A 537 3.32 8.66 36.20
N ASN A 538 4.17 8.19 37.12
CA ASN A 538 5.39 8.86 37.54
C ASN A 538 6.63 8.41 36.77
N GLY A 539 6.53 7.27 36.07
CA GLY A 539 7.58 6.71 35.22
C GLY A 539 7.09 5.61 34.32
N TYR A 540 7.96 5.11 33.46
CA TYR A 540 7.65 3.96 32.61
C TYR A 540 8.86 3.06 32.43
N LEU A 541 8.62 1.76 32.20
CA LEU A 541 9.60 0.73 31.86
C LEU A 541 9.13 -0.01 30.60
N SER A 542 10.07 -0.36 29.73
CA SER A 542 9.76 -1.15 28.52
C SER A 542 9.89 -2.64 28.80
N LYS A 543 9.01 -3.46 28.21
CA LYS A 543 9.21 -4.90 28.09
C LYS A 543 10.11 -5.20 26.88
N PRO A 544 11.08 -6.14 26.97
CA PRO A 544 11.34 -7.04 28.10
C PRO A 544 12.00 -6.32 29.27
N LEU A 545 11.61 -6.71 30.48
CA LEU A 545 12.05 -6.06 31.68
C LEU A 545 13.55 -6.27 31.92
N ASN A 546 14.30 -5.19 32.03
CA ASN A 546 15.72 -5.19 32.38
C ASN A 546 15.89 -4.95 33.90
N LYS A 547 16.69 -5.82 34.58
CA LYS A 547 16.91 -5.73 36.02
C LYS A 547 17.50 -4.36 36.44
N ASP A 548 18.51 -3.89 35.72
CA ASP A 548 19.22 -2.66 36.07
C ASP A 548 18.35 -1.42 35.85
N GLU A 549 17.54 -1.40 34.78
CA GLU A 549 16.57 -0.32 34.52
C GLU A 549 15.47 -0.30 35.58
N LEU A 550 14.96 -1.48 35.98
CA LEU A 550 13.97 -1.61 37.03
C LEU A 550 14.49 -1.07 38.38
N LEU A 551 15.69 -1.49 38.79
CA LEU A 551 16.30 -1.02 40.02
C LEU A 551 16.61 0.49 40.02
N LYS A 552 17.11 1.02 38.88
CA LYS A 552 17.29 2.48 38.69
C LYS A 552 15.98 3.24 38.80
N MET A 553 14.90 2.69 38.26
CA MET A 553 13.59 3.32 38.32
C MET A 553 13.05 3.34 39.75
N LEU A 554 13.13 2.23 40.52
CA LEU A 554 12.73 2.15 41.91
C LEU A 554 13.50 3.16 42.77
N HIS A 555 14.81 3.24 42.62
CA HIS A 555 15.66 4.20 43.32
C HIS A 555 15.30 5.66 42.98
N LYS A 556 15.03 5.97 41.72
CA LYS A 556 14.54 7.30 41.28
C LYS A 556 13.21 7.67 41.94
N MET A 557 12.36 6.70 42.24
CA MET A 557 11.09 6.91 42.97
C MET A 557 11.25 6.95 44.47
N GLY A 558 12.49 6.83 45.00
CA GLY A 558 12.79 6.88 46.41
C GLY A 558 12.51 5.56 47.17
N ILE A 559 12.47 4.45 46.41
CA ILE A 559 12.15 3.10 46.92
C ILE A 559 13.42 2.25 47.03
#